data_45ca4869e17af78de72ec73764d6df14
#
_entry.id   45ca4869e17af78de72ec73764d6df14
#
_cell.length_a   1.000
_cell.length_b   1.000
_cell.length_c   1.000
_cell.angle_alpha   90.00
_cell.angle_beta   90.00
_cell.angle_gamma   90.00
#
_symmetry.space_group_name_H-M   'P 1'
#
loop_
_entity.id
_entity.type
_entity.pdbx_description
1 polymer ?
#
loop_
_entity_poly.entity_id
_entity_poly.type
_entity_poly.pdbx_seq_one_letter_code
_entity_poly.pdbx_strand_id
1 'polypeptide(L)'
;MGRATLLLVMGFIVIVSLTLNRMSEVTKEASFISSALYEEKQAQLIAHSAVEQIISYHIQSRVTDTTLTASDYLGGSANGSMQLLGQNDSTNMDSIQVNVTALYSDAVCSTEAFFQTVNAYTLNMPTITSAMAFYSPNANLIMRSHSGLNGNDTNMDGTPGPGAALPGVAATGAISVTMNAGATISGAPPSPTPATATGTWQELADMAESYEPFAHYHYSGDQVISGETYGSAANPVIVYFDADAKFTAATVGYGILVIRGDMKVTSHFTWYGLVIVSGVSSAEVEDTADSNIFGALLLGAEVSTGDIKSHSAVAYSTEALNMVMNSLVSTGGGVGSKGPRRIVSIQWWE
;
A
#
# COMPACT_ATOMS: atom_id res chain seq x y z
N MET A 1 15.00 -80.55 49.33
CA MET A 1 14.20 -79.38 48.86
C MET A 1 15.07 -78.33 48.18
N GLY A 2 16.38 -78.20 48.31
CA GLY A 2 17.17 -77.12 47.77
C GLY A 2 17.40 -77.05 46.25
N ARG A 3 17.42 -78.24 45.55
CA ARG A 3 17.70 -78.30 44.09
C ARG A 3 16.54 -77.71 43.23
N ALA A 4 15.29 -78.01 43.62
CA ALA A 4 14.12 -77.53 42.88
C ALA A 4 13.96 -75.99 43.01
N THR A 5 14.23 -75.41 44.18
CA THR A 5 14.19 -73.97 44.47
C THR A 5 15.26 -73.24 43.70
N LEU A 6 16.47 -73.86 43.58
CA LEU A 6 17.57 -73.25 42.82
C LEU A 6 17.26 -73.13 41.30
N LEU A 7 16.69 -74.19 40.73
CA LEU A 7 16.25 -74.19 39.33
C LEU A 7 15.16 -73.20 39.05
N LEU A 8 14.19 -73.01 39.96
CA LEU A 8 13.11 -72.05 39.85
C LEU A 8 13.64 -70.63 39.91
N VAL A 9 14.59 -70.32 40.82
CA VAL A 9 15.24 -69.01 40.92
C VAL A 9 16.09 -68.75 39.67
N MET A 10 16.86 -69.69 39.16
CA MET A 10 17.62 -69.50 37.91
C MET A 10 16.70 -69.29 36.71
N GLY A 11 15.60 -70.04 36.60
CA GLY A 11 14.60 -69.80 35.54
C GLY A 11 13.99 -68.41 35.61
N PHE A 12 13.65 -67.91 36.80
CA PHE A 12 13.12 -66.57 36.99
C PHE A 12 14.14 -65.52 36.60
N ILE A 13 15.43 -65.67 37.00
CA ILE A 13 16.49 -64.74 36.62
C ILE A 13 16.67 -64.67 35.11
N VAL A 14 16.62 -65.75 34.41
CA VAL A 14 16.73 -65.79 32.95
C VAL A 14 15.54 -65.12 32.29
N ILE A 15 14.32 -65.33 32.76
CA ILE A 15 13.11 -64.70 32.24
C ILE A 15 13.19 -63.20 32.48
N VAL A 16 13.54 -62.73 33.68
CA VAL A 16 13.70 -61.27 34.00
C VAL A 16 14.79 -60.68 33.17
N SER A 17 15.95 -61.31 32.98
CA SER A 17 17.03 -60.85 32.14
C SER A 17 16.62 -60.66 30.67
N LEU A 18 15.90 -61.66 30.12
CA LEU A 18 15.38 -61.59 28.75
C LEU A 18 14.34 -60.44 28.60
N THR A 19 13.45 -60.30 29.60
CA THR A 19 12.43 -59.23 29.59
C THR A 19 13.06 -57.84 29.65
N LEU A 20 14.06 -57.66 30.55
CA LEU A 20 14.79 -56.41 30.66
C LEU A 20 15.57 -56.06 29.39
N ASN A 21 16.18 -57.07 28.75
CA ASN A 21 16.89 -56.87 27.49
C ASN A 21 15.92 -56.42 26.36
N ARG A 22 14.77 -57.12 26.24
CA ARG A 22 13.71 -56.71 25.30
C ARG A 22 13.16 -55.31 25.59
N MET A 23 12.89 -54.99 26.86
CA MET A 23 12.45 -53.63 27.22
C MET A 23 13.50 -52.58 26.87
N SER A 24 14.80 -52.86 27.05
CA SER A 24 15.88 -51.97 26.65
C SER A 24 15.93 -51.74 25.15
N GLU A 25 15.74 -52.81 24.34
CA GLU A 25 15.68 -52.70 22.88
C GLU A 25 14.48 -51.83 22.41
N VAL A 26 13.28 -52.14 22.94
CA VAL A 26 12.06 -51.34 22.63
C VAL A 26 12.22 -49.88 23.04
N THR A 27 12.84 -49.63 24.19
CA THR A 27 13.08 -48.25 24.64
C THR A 27 14.07 -47.51 23.71
N LYS A 28 15.12 -48.19 23.24
CA LYS A 28 16.06 -47.63 22.26
C LYS A 28 15.38 -47.34 20.91
N GLU A 29 14.59 -48.27 20.41
CA GLU A 29 13.83 -48.09 19.19
C GLU A 29 12.82 -46.93 19.30
N ALA A 30 12.08 -46.86 20.41
CA ALA A 30 11.15 -45.74 20.66
C ALA A 30 11.86 -44.40 20.76
N SER A 31 13.04 -44.35 21.40
CA SER A 31 13.86 -43.15 21.47
C SER A 31 14.40 -42.75 20.11
N PHE A 32 14.84 -43.69 19.30
CA PHE A 32 15.31 -43.47 17.93
C PHE A 32 14.18 -42.92 17.04
N ILE A 33 13.00 -43.55 17.06
CA ILE A 33 11.81 -43.09 16.31
C ILE A 33 11.39 -41.69 16.75
N SER A 34 11.38 -41.41 18.05
CA SER A 34 11.05 -40.10 18.59
C SER A 34 12.05 -39.03 18.15
N SER A 35 13.36 -39.34 18.13
CA SER A 35 14.38 -38.40 17.64
C SER A 35 14.22 -38.15 16.14
N ALA A 36 14.04 -39.18 15.34
CA ALA A 36 13.86 -39.04 13.89
C ALA A 36 12.60 -38.23 13.55
N LEU A 37 11.48 -38.47 14.24
CA LEU A 37 10.27 -37.68 14.07
C LEU A 37 10.47 -36.21 14.46
N TYR A 38 11.21 -35.95 15.54
CA TYR A 38 11.54 -34.60 15.95
C TYR A 38 12.40 -33.88 14.89
N GLU A 39 13.43 -34.55 14.37
CA GLU A 39 14.31 -33.99 13.33
C GLU A 39 13.54 -33.72 12.05
N GLU A 40 12.64 -34.58 11.63
CA GLU A 40 11.77 -34.40 10.48
C GLU A 40 10.86 -33.16 10.66
N LYS A 41 10.23 -33.04 11.84
CA LYS A 41 9.37 -31.88 12.14
C LYS A 41 10.16 -30.54 12.19
N GLN A 42 11.38 -30.58 12.70
CA GLN A 42 12.24 -29.40 12.66
C GLN A 42 12.64 -29.02 11.23
N ALA A 43 12.99 -29.99 10.39
CA ALA A 43 13.27 -29.74 8.98
C ALA A 43 12.05 -29.14 8.24
N GLN A 44 10.82 -29.64 8.51
CA GLN A 44 9.59 -29.07 7.97
C GLN A 44 9.39 -27.61 8.41
N LEU A 45 9.55 -27.29 9.69
CA LEU A 45 9.43 -25.93 10.20
C LEU A 45 10.45 -24.97 9.57
N ILE A 46 11.67 -25.42 9.37
CA ILE A 46 12.73 -24.66 8.70
C ILE A 46 12.33 -24.39 7.23
N ALA A 47 11.83 -25.42 6.52
CA ALA A 47 11.39 -25.26 5.14
C ALA A 47 10.25 -24.27 5.00
N HIS A 48 9.20 -24.36 5.83
CA HIS A 48 8.07 -23.44 5.81
C HIS A 48 8.49 -21.99 6.13
N SER A 49 9.31 -21.80 7.17
CA SER A 49 9.80 -20.46 7.52
C SER A 49 10.67 -19.86 6.40
N ALA A 50 11.45 -20.67 5.70
CA ALA A 50 12.24 -20.19 4.57
C ALA A 50 11.36 -19.79 3.37
N VAL A 51 10.28 -20.54 3.09
CA VAL A 51 9.28 -20.14 2.07
C VAL A 51 8.64 -18.80 2.44
N GLU A 52 8.18 -18.61 3.68
CA GLU A 52 7.60 -17.35 4.13
C GLU A 52 8.58 -16.18 4.00
N GLN A 53 9.86 -16.40 4.30
CA GLN A 53 10.89 -15.38 4.13
C GLN A 53 11.12 -15.02 2.67
N ILE A 54 11.17 -15.99 1.76
CA ILE A 54 11.29 -15.76 0.32
C ILE A 54 10.07 -14.99 -0.20
N ILE A 55 8.87 -15.38 0.19
CA ILE A 55 7.63 -14.70 -0.18
C ILE A 55 7.65 -13.25 0.33
N SER A 56 8.01 -13.03 1.60
CA SER A 56 8.12 -11.69 2.18
C SER A 56 9.14 -10.83 1.44
N TYR A 57 10.31 -11.39 1.12
CA TYR A 57 11.32 -10.71 0.34
C TYR A 57 10.82 -10.34 -1.05
N HIS A 58 10.09 -11.23 -1.73
CA HIS A 58 9.50 -10.96 -3.03
C HIS A 58 8.47 -9.83 -2.97
N ILE A 59 7.61 -9.81 -1.94
CA ILE A 59 6.61 -8.74 -1.75
C ILE A 59 7.28 -7.39 -1.58
N GLN A 60 8.39 -7.32 -0.83
CA GLN A 60 9.09 -6.08 -0.54
C GLN A 60 10.00 -5.61 -1.68
N SER A 61 10.81 -6.52 -2.24
CA SER A 61 11.87 -6.19 -3.20
C SER A 61 11.47 -6.36 -4.66
N ARG A 62 10.39 -7.12 -4.93
CA ARG A 62 9.88 -7.45 -6.29
C ARG A 62 10.84 -8.20 -7.20
N VAL A 63 11.81 -8.82 -6.61
CA VAL A 63 12.69 -9.73 -7.33
C VAL A 63 11.89 -10.96 -7.68
N THR A 64 11.89 -11.36 -8.96
CA THR A 64 11.15 -12.51 -9.48
C THR A 64 11.98 -13.78 -9.48
N ASP A 65 13.30 -13.63 -9.50
CA ASP A 65 14.24 -14.74 -9.42
C ASP A 65 15.20 -14.47 -8.27
N THR A 66 15.12 -15.25 -7.22
CA THR A 66 16.02 -15.14 -6.07
C THR A 66 16.36 -16.52 -5.52
N THR A 67 17.51 -16.61 -4.91
CA THR A 67 17.95 -17.79 -4.16
C THR A 67 18.20 -17.36 -2.72
N LEU A 68 17.69 -18.16 -1.78
CA LEU A 68 17.99 -18.04 -0.36
C LEU A 68 18.91 -19.20 0.03
N THR A 69 20.04 -18.87 0.62
CA THR A 69 20.93 -19.87 1.25
C THR A 69 21.19 -19.43 2.67
N ALA A 70 20.73 -20.20 3.64
CA ALA A 70 20.92 -19.94 5.04
C ALA A 70 21.58 -21.16 5.70
N SER A 71 22.81 -20.97 6.23
CA SER A 71 23.62 -22.05 6.80
C SER A 71 23.41 -22.27 8.31
N ASP A 72 22.73 -21.37 8.99
CA ASP A 72 22.41 -21.47 10.42
C ASP A 72 21.01 -20.88 10.66
N TYR A 73 20.02 -21.55 10.13
CA TYR A 73 18.64 -21.10 10.16
C TYR A 73 17.82 -21.99 11.10
N LEU A 74 17.42 -21.44 12.23
CA LEU A 74 16.68 -22.18 13.27
C LEU A 74 17.38 -23.48 13.74
N GLY A 75 18.72 -23.48 13.73
CA GLY A 75 19.55 -24.62 14.10
C GLY A 75 19.79 -25.66 13.00
N GLY A 76 19.38 -25.37 11.79
CA GLY A 76 19.62 -26.16 10.59
C GLY A 76 20.05 -25.32 9.40
N SER A 77 19.83 -25.78 8.18
CA SER A 77 20.09 -25.02 6.97
C SER A 77 18.91 -25.06 6.01
N ALA A 78 18.76 -24.03 5.20
CA ALA A 78 17.76 -23.97 4.16
C ALA A 78 18.34 -23.44 2.85
N ASN A 79 18.01 -24.08 1.74
CA ASN A 79 18.26 -23.60 0.40
C ASN A 79 16.93 -23.45 -0.31
N GLY A 80 16.64 -22.24 -0.77
CA GLY A 80 15.41 -21.96 -1.47
C GLY A 80 15.68 -21.23 -2.80
N SER A 81 14.82 -21.46 -3.76
CA SER A 81 14.78 -20.73 -5.02
C SER A 81 13.37 -20.31 -5.34
N MET A 82 13.23 -19.15 -5.94
CA MET A 82 11.98 -18.60 -6.44
C MET A 82 12.10 -18.42 -7.95
N GLN A 83 11.06 -18.81 -8.67
CA GLN A 83 10.99 -18.71 -10.12
C GLN A 83 9.63 -18.15 -10.55
N LEU A 84 9.65 -17.17 -11.46
CA LEU A 84 8.46 -16.69 -12.14
C LEU A 84 8.02 -17.73 -13.17
N LEU A 85 6.83 -18.30 -13.02
CA LEU A 85 6.25 -19.27 -13.95
C LEU A 85 5.52 -18.62 -15.11
N GLY A 86 4.91 -17.46 -14.87
CA GLY A 86 4.16 -16.74 -15.87
C GLY A 86 3.67 -15.40 -15.40
N GLN A 87 3.54 -14.51 -16.33
CA GLN A 87 3.00 -13.16 -16.17
C GLN A 87 1.74 -13.07 -17.03
N ASN A 88 0.63 -12.69 -16.43
CA ASN A 88 -0.60 -12.47 -17.16
C ASN A 88 -0.90 -10.96 -17.22
N ASP A 89 -0.53 -10.35 -18.33
CA ASP A 89 -0.66 -8.90 -18.53
C ASP A 89 -2.12 -8.41 -18.49
N SER A 90 -3.08 -9.27 -18.87
CA SER A 90 -4.51 -8.90 -18.85
C SER A 90 -5.11 -8.87 -17.44
N THR A 91 -4.59 -9.67 -16.51
CA THR A 91 -5.05 -9.73 -15.11
C THR A 91 -4.05 -9.11 -14.14
N ASN A 92 -2.89 -8.68 -14.66
CA ASN A 92 -1.78 -8.16 -13.86
C ASN A 92 -1.32 -9.13 -12.74
N MET A 93 -1.44 -10.43 -13.01
CA MET A 93 -1.11 -11.51 -12.06
C MET A 93 0.21 -12.18 -12.43
N ASP A 94 1.09 -12.31 -11.45
CA ASP A 94 2.29 -13.13 -11.54
C ASP A 94 2.05 -14.47 -10.84
N SER A 95 2.39 -15.56 -11.50
CA SER A 95 2.41 -16.89 -10.90
C SER A 95 3.86 -17.27 -10.57
N ILE A 96 4.11 -17.59 -9.32
CA ILE A 96 5.44 -17.80 -8.78
C ILE A 96 5.51 -19.14 -8.08
N GLN A 97 6.58 -19.86 -8.34
CA GLN A 97 6.94 -21.10 -7.69
C GLN A 97 8.11 -20.86 -6.75
N VAL A 98 8.03 -21.39 -5.54
CA VAL A 98 9.10 -21.41 -4.55
C VAL A 98 9.41 -22.85 -4.20
N ASN A 99 10.66 -23.22 -4.35
CA ASN A 99 11.18 -24.52 -3.94
C ASN A 99 12.16 -24.30 -2.80
N VAL A 100 11.97 -24.99 -1.69
CA VAL A 100 12.87 -24.94 -0.54
C VAL A 100 13.24 -26.35 -0.13
N THR A 101 14.53 -26.58 0.10
CA THR A 101 15.06 -27.78 0.75
C THR A 101 15.71 -27.37 2.06
N ALA A 102 15.23 -27.91 3.16
CA ALA A 102 15.76 -27.70 4.49
C ALA A 102 16.42 -28.97 5.03
N LEU A 103 17.47 -28.79 5.82
CA LEU A 103 18.23 -29.84 6.49
C LEU A 103 18.30 -29.51 7.97
N TYR A 104 17.92 -30.48 8.81
CA TYR A 104 18.12 -30.45 10.26
C TYR A 104 18.68 -31.78 10.74
N SER A 105 19.91 -31.78 11.27
CA SER A 105 20.65 -33.01 11.54
C SER A 105 20.77 -33.85 10.25
N ASP A 106 20.22 -35.04 10.24
CA ASP A 106 20.18 -35.94 9.09
C ASP A 106 18.83 -35.91 8.34
N ALA A 107 17.85 -35.19 8.84
CA ALA A 107 16.52 -35.09 8.23
C ALA A 107 16.50 -34.00 7.13
N VAL A 108 15.98 -34.35 5.96
CA VAL A 108 15.79 -33.47 4.83
C VAL A 108 14.30 -33.31 4.55
N CYS A 109 13.84 -32.04 4.41
CA CYS A 109 12.50 -31.75 3.97
C CYS A 109 12.56 -30.84 2.73
N SER A 110 11.81 -31.19 1.70
CA SER A 110 11.64 -30.36 0.51
C SER A 110 10.20 -29.93 0.42
N THR A 111 9.97 -28.62 0.30
CA THR A 111 8.64 -28.00 0.21
C THR A 111 8.56 -27.19 -1.06
N GLU A 112 7.47 -27.32 -1.78
CA GLU A 112 7.15 -26.55 -2.94
C GLU A 112 5.90 -25.69 -2.65
N ALA A 113 5.98 -24.41 -2.93
CA ALA A 113 4.85 -23.50 -2.79
C ALA A 113 4.59 -22.78 -4.10
N PHE A 114 3.34 -22.75 -4.52
CA PHE A 114 2.86 -21.90 -5.61
C PHE A 114 2.05 -20.77 -5.03
N PHE A 115 2.37 -19.56 -5.42
CA PHE A 115 1.57 -18.43 -5.04
C PHE A 115 1.34 -17.51 -6.24
N GLN A 116 0.18 -16.87 -6.21
CA GLN A 116 -0.18 -15.85 -7.18
C GLN A 116 -0.14 -14.50 -6.49
N THR A 117 0.63 -13.59 -7.08
CA THR A 117 0.58 -12.19 -6.69
C THR A 117 -0.13 -11.42 -7.77
N VAL A 118 -1.10 -10.63 -7.35
CA VAL A 118 -1.57 -9.55 -8.22
C VAL A 118 -0.54 -8.45 -8.07
N ASN A 119 -0.02 -7.96 -9.18
CA ASN A 119 0.59 -6.64 -9.19
C ASN A 119 -0.57 -5.72 -8.83
N ALA A 120 -0.71 -5.51 -7.54
CA ALA A 120 -1.83 -4.82 -7.00
C ALA A 120 -1.87 -3.45 -7.65
N TYR A 121 -2.92 -3.27 -8.41
CA TYR A 121 -3.46 -2.00 -8.79
C TYR A 121 -2.58 -1.19 -9.76
N THR A 122 -2.98 -1.10 -10.98
CA THR A 122 -2.87 0.15 -11.69
C THR A 122 -3.49 1.20 -10.78
N LEU A 123 -2.68 2.07 -10.21
CA LEU A 123 -3.18 3.28 -9.59
C LEU A 123 -3.96 4.02 -10.67
N ASN A 124 -5.27 3.91 -10.63
CA ASN A 124 -6.13 4.60 -11.58
C ASN A 124 -6.14 6.07 -11.19
N MET A 125 -5.50 6.90 -11.99
CA MET A 125 -5.68 8.33 -11.85
C MET A 125 -7.09 8.71 -12.32
N PRO A 126 -7.81 9.54 -11.57
CA PRO A 126 -9.07 10.08 -12.02
C PRO A 126 -8.88 10.93 -13.29
N THR A 127 -9.90 10.97 -14.12
CA THR A 127 -9.93 11.94 -15.20
C THR A 127 -10.06 13.34 -14.61
N ILE A 128 -9.02 14.16 -14.75
CA ILE A 128 -9.02 15.53 -14.26
C ILE A 128 -9.80 16.39 -15.23
N THR A 129 -10.88 16.99 -14.77
CA THR A 129 -11.81 17.81 -15.57
C THR A 129 -11.73 19.31 -15.27
N SER A 130 -11.01 19.68 -14.19
CA SER A 130 -10.85 21.07 -13.74
C SER A 130 -9.71 21.17 -12.75
N ALA A 131 -9.29 22.39 -12.39
CA ALA A 131 -8.34 22.61 -11.30
C ALA A 131 -8.92 22.14 -9.96
N MET A 132 -10.20 22.42 -9.72
CA MET A 132 -10.95 21.97 -8.54
C MET A 132 -12.27 21.32 -8.97
N ALA A 133 -12.53 20.08 -8.57
CA ALA A 133 -13.75 19.35 -8.90
C ALA A 133 -14.51 18.91 -7.65
N PHE A 134 -15.83 19.08 -7.67
CA PHE A 134 -16.74 18.63 -6.64
C PHE A 134 -17.56 17.43 -7.15
N TYR A 135 -17.39 16.29 -6.50
CA TYR A 135 -18.12 15.05 -6.76
C TYR A 135 -19.29 14.88 -5.79
N SER A 136 -20.02 15.94 -5.54
CA SER A 136 -21.09 15.99 -4.54
C SER A 136 -22.40 16.43 -5.17
N PRO A 137 -23.54 15.88 -4.73
CA PRO A 137 -24.84 16.36 -5.18
C PRO A 137 -25.12 17.82 -4.77
N ASN A 138 -24.49 18.25 -3.65
CA ASN A 138 -24.57 19.61 -3.14
C ASN A 138 -23.17 20.10 -2.79
N ALA A 139 -22.71 21.13 -3.49
CA ALA A 139 -21.39 21.72 -3.26
C ALA A 139 -21.51 23.21 -2.95
N ASN A 140 -20.60 23.71 -2.11
CA ASN A 140 -20.47 25.11 -1.79
C ASN A 140 -18.99 25.52 -1.94
N LEU A 141 -18.76 26.54 -2.77
CA LEU A 141 -17.44 27.12 -2.98
C LEU A 141 -17.44 28.56 -2.51
N ILE A 142 -16.64 28.87 -1.51
CA ILE A 142 -16.44 30.19 -0.98
C ILE A 142 -15.01 30.63 -1.31
N MET A 143 -14.89 31.64 -2.17
CA MET A 143 -13.60 32.18 -2.55
C MET A 143 -13.45 33.56 -1.89
N ARG A 144 -12.47 33.65 -1.00
CA ARG A 144 -12.22 34.89 -0.26
C ARG A 144 -11.12 35.70 -0.94
N SER A 145 -10.85 36.88 -0.40
CA SER A 145 -9.97 37.88 -1.01
C SER A 145 -8.68 37.32 -1.58
N HIS A 146 -8.41 37.60 -2.85
CA HIS A 146 -7.19 37.26 -3.59
C HIS A 146 -6.94 35.72 -3.73
N SER A 147 -7.94 34.87 -3.49
CA SER A 147 -7.84 33.46 -3.81
C SER A 147 -8.02 33.20 -5.31
N GLY A 148 -7.43 32.12 -5.82
CA GLY A 148 -7.45 31.79 -7.23
C GLY A 148 -7.72 30.32 -7.54
N LEU A 149 -8.61 30.06 -8.49
CA LEU A 149 -8.73 28.76 -9.15
C LEU A 149 -8.33 28.93 -10.61
N ASN A 150 -7.22 28.31 -10.99
CA ASN A 150 -6.67 28.47 -12.33
C ASN A 150 -6.72 27.15 -13.11
N GLY A 151 -7.64 27.07 -14.06
CA GLY A 151 -7.74 25.94 -14.99
C GLY A 151 -6.81 26.02 -16.19
N ASN A 152 -6.09 27.15 -16.40
CA ASN A 152 -5.04 27.19 -17.39
C ASN A 152 -3.87 26.36 -16.91
N ASP A 153 -3.28 25.60 -17.82
CA ASP A 153 -2.13 24.77 -17.47
C ASP A 153 -0.97 25.63 -16.93
N THR A 154 -0.41 25.19 -15.82
CA THR A 154 0.62 25.91 -15.09
C THR A 154 1.73 24.93 -14.71
N ASN A 155 2.97 25.26 -14.98
CA ASN A 155 4.12 24.48 -14.53
C ASN A 155 4.28 24.55 -12.99
N MET A 156 5.04 23.62 -12.41
CA MET A 156 5.30 23.58 -10.96
C MET A 156 6.04 24.81 -10.44
N ASP A 157 6.69 25.58 -11.30
CA ASP A 157 7.33 26.88 -10.97
C ASP A 157 6.39 28.09 -11.07
N GLY A 158 5.12 27.86 -11.39
CA GLY A 158 4.10 28.90 -11.54
C GLY A 158 4.05 29.57 -12.91
N THR A 159 4.92 29.19 -13.86
CA THR A 159 4.87 29.70 -15.24
C THR A 159 3.76 29.00 -16.06
N PRO A 160 3.25 29.63 -17.15
CA PRO A 160 2.27 28.96 -18.01
C PRO A 160 2.79 27.65 -18.58
N GLY A 161 2.01 26.58 -18.46
CA GLY A 161 2.30 25.26 -19.00
C GLY A 161 1.85 25.10 -20.46
N PRO A 162 2.32 24.03 -21.15
CA PRO A 162 1.99 23.77 -22.56
C PRO A 162 0.67 23.04 -22.77
N GLY A 163 0.02 22.56 -21.71
CA GLY A 163 -1.21 21.77 -21.79
C GLY A 163 -2.44 22.60 -22.14
N ALA A 164 -3.51 21.93 -22.57
CA ALA A 164 -4.78 22.57 -22.83
C ALA A 164 -5.41 23.05 -21.52
N ALA A 165 -6.01 24.24 -21.55
CA ALA A 165 -6.74 24.76 -20.41
C ALA A 165 -7.99 23.92 -20.11
N LEU A 166 -8.25 23.67 -18.83
CA LEU A 166 -9.45 23.11 -18.27
C LEU A 166 -10.27 24.21 -17.55
N PRO A 167 -11.52 23.93 -17.16
CA PRO A 167 -12.25 24.81 -16.23
C PRO A 167 -11.51 25.00 -14.91
N GLY A 168 -11.61 26.19 -14.32
CA GLY A 168 -11.08 26.41 -12.97
C GLY A 168 -11.83 25.58 -11.91
N VAL A 169 -13.17 25.43 -12.09
CA VAL A 169 -14.01 24.64 -11.20
C VAL A 169 -15.04 23.82 -12.00
N ALA A 170 -15.29 22.59 -11.54
CA ALA A 170 -16.34 21.72 -12.06
C ALA A 170 -17.11 21.07 -10.90
N ALA A 171 -18.35 20.65 -11.15
CA ALA A 171 -19.17 19.94 -10.19
C ALA A 171 -20.04 18.89 -10.87
N THR A 172 -20.31 17.76 -10.19
CA THR A 172 -21.24 16.74 -10.66
C THR A 172 -22.70 17.08 -10.34
N GLY A 173 -22.93 17.82 -9.28
CA GLY A 173 -24.25 18.25 -8.81
C GLY A 173 -24.41 19.75 -8.76
N ALA A 174 -25.35 20.19 -7.95
CA ALA A 174 -25.58 21.63 -7.71
C ALA A 174 -24.40 22.25 -6.95
N ILE A 175 -23.94 23.39 -7.42
CA ILE A 175 -22.87 24.14 -6.75
C ILE A 175 -23.28 25.59 -6.54
N SER A 176 -23.06 26.09 -5.31
CA SER A 176 -23.14 27.50 -4.98
C SER A 176 -21.74 28.08 -4.98
N VAL A 177 -21.50 29.16 -5.73
CA VAL A 177 -20.20 29.82 -5.78
C VAL A 177 -20.35 31.23 -5.23
N THR A 178 -19.63 31.53 -4.15
CA THR A 178 -19.53 32.87 -3.54
C THR A 178 -18.14 33.38 -3.75
N MET A 179 -18.00 34.51 -4.45
CA MET A 179 -16.71 35.14 -4.73
C MET A 179 -16.62 36.49 -4.04
N ASN A 180 -15.60 36.69 -3.22
CA ASN A 180 -15.30 37.98 -2.62
C ASN A 180 -14.33 38.79 -3.50
N ALA A 181 -14.19 40.07 -3.19
CA ALA A 181 -13.36 40.98 -3.97
C ALA A 181 -11.92 40.46 -4.15
N GLY A 182 -11.45 40.43 -5.38
CA GLY A 182 -10.11 39.97 -5.75
C GLY A 182 -9.96 38.45 -5.92
N ALA A 183 -11.02 37.67 -5.65
CA ALA A 183 -11.01 36.26 -5.99
C ALA A 183 -11.16 36.06 -7.51
N THR A 184 -10.50 35.04 -8.05
CA THR A 184 -10.50 34.76 -9.50
C THR A 184 -10.74 33.29 -9.79
N ILE A 185 -11.54 33.02 -10.81
CA ILE A 185 -11.64 31.67 -11.44
C ILE A 185 -11.30 31.89 -12.92
N SER A 186 -10.32 31.14 -13.42
CA SER A 186 -9.85 31.17 -14.80
C SER A 186 -9.74 29.82 -15.41
N GLY A 187 -9.70 29.72 -16.72
CA GLY A 187 -9.61 28.46 -17.46
C GLY A 187 -10.47 28.44 -18.71
N ALA A 188 -10.76 27.26 -19.24
CA ALA A 188 -11.60 27.06 -20.42
C ALA A 188 -12.74 26.06 -20.13
N PRO A 189 -14.03 26.52 -20.13
CA PRO A 189 -14.47 27.88 -20.44
C PRO A 189 -14.03 28.88 -19.37
N PRO A 190 -13.86 30.15 -19.74
CA PRO A 190 -13.57 31.21 -18.80
C PRO A 190 -14.73 31.34 -17.81
N SER A 191 -14.42 31.34 -16.56
CA SER A 191 -15.36 31.24 -15.45
C SER A 191 -15.79 32.61 -14.93
N PRO A 192 -16.89 32.77 -14.11
CA PRO A 192 -17.10 31.95 -12.91
C PRO A 192 -18.13 30.79 -13.04
N THR A 193 -18.58 30.42 -14.21
CA THR A 193 -19.58 29.32 -14.32
C THR A 193 -18.90 27.96 -14.16
N PRO A 194 -19.29 27.15 -13.17
CA PRO A 194 -18.76 25.79 -13.01
C PRO A 194 -19.08 24.93 -14.24
N ALA A 195 -18.10 24.18 -14.71
CA ALA A 195 -18.32 23.15 -15.72
C ALA A 195 -18.85 21.87 -15.05
N THR A 196 -19.51 21.02 -15.83
CA THR A 196 -20.01 19.74 -15.33
C THR A 196 -18.86 18.74 -15.22
N ALA A 197 -18.64 18.18 -14.03
CA ALA A 197 -17.83 16.99 -13.80
C ALA A 197 -18.68 15.73 -14.00
N THR A 198 -18.04 14.57 -14.19
CA THR A 198 -18.69 13.26 -14.31
C THR A 198 -18.25 12.35 -13.18
N GLY A 199 -19.15 11.50 -12.68
CA GLY A 199 -18.93 10.59 -11.59
C GLY A 199 -19.71 10.93 -10.33
N THR A 200 -19.53 10.15 -9.30
CA THR A 200 -20.22 10.27 -8.00
C THR A 200 -19.21 10.43 -6.88
N TRP A 201 -19.65 10.90 -5.73
CA TRP A 201 -18.78 10.98 -4.55
C TRP A 201 -18.39 9.60 -4.04
N GLN A 202 -19.24 8.58 -4.22
CA GLN A 202 -18.92 7.20 -3.87
C GLN A 202 -17.76 6.67 -4.72
N GLU A 203 -17.79 6.90 -6.03
CA GLU A 203 -16.68 6.51 -6.92
C GLU A 203 -15.38 7.22 -6.56
N LEU A 204 -15.44 8.50 -6.14
CA LEU A 204 -14.26 9.20 -5.63
C LEU A 204 -13.79 8.60 -4.29
N ALA A 205 -14.72 8.24 -3.41
CA ALA A 205 -14.41 7.61 -2.12
C ALA A 205 -13.76 6.23 -2.30
N ASP A 206 -14.31 5.39 -3.19
CA ASP A 206 -13.76 4.08 -3.53
C ASP A 206 -12.36 4.20 -4.15
N MET A 207 -12.16 5.20 -5.01
CA MET A 207 -10.85 5.50 -5.57
C MET A 207 -9.88 5.98 -4.49
N ALA A 208 -10.29 6.90 -3.60
CA ALA A 208 -9.48 7.36 -2.49
C ALA A 208 -9.04 6.19 -1.60
N GLU A 209 -9.94 5.27 -1.27
CA GLU A 209 -9.65 4.05 -0.52
C GLU A 209 -8.67 3.13 -1.25
N SER A 210 -8.75 3.06 -2.57
CA SER A 210 -7.84 2.25 -3.37
C SER A 210 -6.37 2.69 -3.27
N TYR A 211 -6.07 3.91 -2.82
CA TYR A 211 -4.71 4.40 -2.61
C TYR A 211 -4.12 3.99 -1.26
N GLU A 212 -4.94 3.60 -0.28
CA GLU A 212 -4.49 3.23 1.07
C GLU A 212 -3.38 2.17 1.08
N PRO A 213 -3.50 1.03 0.35
CA PRO A 213 -2.48 -0.02 0.34
C PRO A 213 -1.13 0.42 -0.24
N PHE A 214 -1.10 1.58 -0.92
CA PHE A 214 0.09 2.15 -1.57
C PHE A 214 0.67 3.35 -0.82
N ALA A 215 0.06 3.73 0.29
CA ALA A 215 0.49 4.86 1.06
C ALA A 215 1.93 4.69 1.54
N HIS A 216 2.77 5.65 1.21
CA HIS A 216 4.12 5.76 1.76
C HIS A 216 4.07 6.29 3.19
N TYR A 217 3.08 7.13 3.45
CA TYR A 217 2.76 7.65 4.78
C TYR A 217 1.27 7.41 5.03
N HIS A 218 0.95 6.63 6.05
CA HIS A 218 -0.41 6.31 6.46
C HIS A 218 -0.64 6.79 7.89
N TYR A 219 -1.62 7.66 8.06
CA TYR A 219 -1.99 8.24 9.33
C TYR A 219 -3.40 7.80 9.71
N SER A 220 -3.53 7.19 10.89
CA SER A 220 -4.83 6.79 11.43
C SER A 220 -5.38 7.82 12.41
N GLY A 221 -6.69 8.10 12.31
CA GLY A 221 -7.37 9.11 13.11
C GLY A 221 -6.99 10.55 12.74
N ASP A 222 -7.58 11.51 13.43
CA ASP A 222 -7.35 12.93 13.20
C ASP A 222 -5.90 13.31 13.43
N GLN A 223 -5.32 14.07 12.51
CA GLN A 223 -3.91 14.45 12.55
C GLN A 223 -3.71 15.94 12.53
N VAL A 224 -2.69 16.37 13.26
CA VAL A 224 -2.16 17.74 13.22
C VAL A 224 -0.72 17.66 12.72
N ILE A 225 -0.49 18.14 11.51
CA ILE A 225 0.81 18.13 10.83
C ILE A 225 1.53 19.45 11.09
N SER A 226 2.77 19.36 11.54
CA SER A 226 3.56 20.52 11.96
C SER A 226 4.89 20.57 11.18
N GLY A 227 4.83 21.04 9.92
CA GLY A 227 6.01 21.36 9.13
C GLY A 227 6.73 20.16 8.54
N GLU A 228 6.07 19.43 7.65
CA GLU A 228 6.59 18.24 6.99
C GLU A 228 6.93 18.48 5.52
N THR A 229 7.86 17.67 5.01
CA THR A 229 8.13 17.57 3.57
C THR A 229 7.88 16.14 3.11
N TYR A 230 6.95 15.97 2.20
CA TYR A 230 6.56 14.67 1.66
C TYR A 230 7.08 14.48 0.24
N GLY A 231 8.02 13.56 0.08
CA GLY A 231 8.59 13.23 -1.23
C GLY A 231 9.39 14.35 -1.88
N SER A 232 9.53 14.25 -3.19
CA SER A 232 10.20 15.22 -4.07
C SER A 232 9.71 15.03 -5.51
N ALA A 233 10.03 15.95 -6.41
CA ALA A 233 9.70 15.81 -7.83
C ALA A 233 10.29 14.56 -8.47
N ALA A 234 11.46 14.09 -8.02
CA ALA A 234 12.08 12.86 -8.49
C ALA A 234 11.49 11.60 -7.84
N ASN A 235 10.96 11.71 -6.64
CA ASN A 235 10.40 10.62 -5.85
C ASN A 235 9.08 11.05 -5.21
N PRO A 236 8.00 11.19 -5.98
CA PRO A 236 6.69 11.52 -5.43
C PRO A 236 6.15 10.38 -4.56
N VAL A 237 5.32 10.72 -3.60
CA VAL A 237 4.78 9.81 -2.60
C VAL A 237 3.26 9.83 -2.54
N ILE A 238 2.69 8.81 -1.92
CA ILE A 238 1.28 8.78 -1.56
C ILE A 238 1.20 8.99 -0.05
N VAL A 239 0.47 10.02 0.37
CA VAL A 239 0.18 10.33 1.77
C VAL A 239 -1.31 10.11 2.00
N TYR A 240 -1.65 9.30 2.96
CA TYR A 240 -3.01 8.88 3.24
C TYR A 240 -3.39 9.16 4.69
N PHE A 241 -4.51 9.83 4.88
CA PHE A 241 -5.13 10.11 6.18
C PHE A 241 -6.51 9.43 6.24
N ASP A 242 -6.74 8.59 7.26
CA ASP A 242 -8.02 7.92 7.48
C ASP A 242 -9.14 8.86 7.94
N ALA A 243 -8.78 10.04 8.43
CA ALA A 243 -9.68 11.00 9.03
C ALA A 243 -9.21 12.44 8.73
N ASP A 244 -9.56 13.40 9.57
CA ASP A 244 -9.26 14.81 9.37
C ASP A 244 -7.76 15.11 9.42
N ALA A 245 -7.32 16.03 8.55
CA ALA A 245 -5.94 16.49 8.50
C ALA A 245 -5.86 18.01 8.65
N LYS A 246 -5.11 18.46 9.66
CA LYS A 246 -4.84 19.87 9.91
C LYS A 246 -3.36 20.20 9.74
N PHE A 247 -3.03 21.06 8.80
CA PHE A 247 -1.68 21.52 8.52
C PHE A 247 -1.43 22.86 9.23
N THR A 248 -0.55 22.87 10.23
CA THR A 248 -0.34 24.03 11.14
C THR A 248 1.00 24.72 10.96
N ALA A 249 1.92 24.14 10.18
CA ALA A 249 3.19 24.77 9.80
C ALA A 249 3.51 24.50 8.33
N ALA A 250 4.57 25.12 7.81
CA ALA A 250 4.94 25.02 6.40
C ALA A 250 5.10 23.56 5.96
N THR A 251 4.26 23.14 5.04
CA THR A 251 4.23 21.77 4.50
C THR A 251 4.41 21.81 3.00
N VAL A 252 5.30 20.97 2.49
CA VAL A 252 5.52 20.79 1.04
C VAL A 252 5.37 19.33 0.69
N GLY A 253 4.61 19.02 -0.36
CA GLY A 253 4.42 17.63 -0.79
C GLY A 253 4.43 17.46 -2.29
N TYR A 254 4.85 16.27 -2.72
CA TYR A 254 4.91 15.85 -4.12
C TYR A 254 4.25 14.47 -4.24
N GLY A 255 3.21 14.36 -5.05
CA GLY A 255 2.53 13.09 -5.29
C GLY A 255 1.03 13.13 -5.10
N ILE A 256 0.47 12.12 -4.43
CA ILE A 256 -0.96 12.01 -4.14
C ILE A 256 -1.19 12.22 -2.64
N LEU A 257 -2.06 13.15 -2.30
CA LEU A 257 -2.56 13.36 -0.96
C LEU A 257 -4.01 12.91 -0.88
N VAL A 258 -4.30 11.97 0.00
CA VAL A 258 -5.65 11.48 0.26
C VAL A 258 -6.03 11.79 1.70
N ILE A 259 -7.19 12.42 1.90
CA ILE A 259 -7.75 12.72 3.20
C ILE A 259 -9.19 12.20 3.22
N ARG A 260 -9.48 11.24 4.13
CA ARG A 260 -10.82 10.63 4.29
C ARG A 260 -11.69 11.36 5.30
N GLY A 261 -11.52 12.67 5.37
CA GLY A 261 -12.23 13.58 6.27
C GLY A 261 -12.09 15.02 5.77
N ASP A 262 -12.00 15.96 6.69
CA ASP A 262 -11.84 17.37 6.38
C ASP A 262 -10.35 17.77 6.30
N MET A 263 -10.04 18.66 5.37
CA MET A 263 -8.71 19.25 5.22
C MET A 263 -8.70 20.68 5.74
N LYS A 264 -7.86 20.95 6.72
CA LYS A 264 -7.69 22.32 7.25
C LYS A 264 -6.25 22.78 7.13
N VAL A 265 -6.05 23.90 6.42
CA VAL A 265 -4.73 24.53 6.25
C VAL A 265 -4.71 25.84 7.01
N THR A 266 -3.77 25.98 7.95
CA THR A 266 -3.61 27.20 8.77
C THR A 266 -2.23 27.83 8.66
N SER A 267 -1.38 27.30 7.78
CA SER A 267 -0.03 27.80 7.51
C SER A 267 0.31 27.56 6.03
N HIS A 268 1.51 27.98 5.60
CA HIS A 268 1.96 27.77 4.22
C HIS A 268 1.88 26.29 3.86
N PHE A 269 1.18 26.00 2.77
CA PHE A 269 1.03 24.65 2.25
C PHE A 269 1.27 24.66 0.74
N THR A 270 2.13 23.78 0.25
CA THR A 270 2.35 23.63 -1.19
C THR A 270 2.29 22.14 -1.54
N TRP A 271 1.42 21.79 -2.47
CA TRP A 271 1.31 20.43 -2.96
C TRP A 271 1.45 20.37 -4.48
N TYR A 272 2.30 19.46 -4.94
CA TYR A 272 2.52 19.20 -6.36
C TYR A 272 1.97 17.83 -6.71
N GLY A 273 0.84 17.78 -7.43
CA GLY A 273 0.18 16.54 -7.85
C GLY A 273 -1.33 16.54 -7.58
N LEU A 274 -1.83 15.44 -7.08
CA LEU A 274 -3.26 15.23 -6.86
C LEU A 274 -3.59 15.30 -5.37
N VAL A 275 -4.60 16.08 -5.04
CA VAL A 275 -5.20 16.15 -3.69
C VAL A 275 -6.64 15.63 -3.78
N ILE A 276 -6.97 14.65 -2.95
CA ILE A 276 -8.31 14.06 -2.83
C ILE A 276 -8.77 14.24 -1.39
N VAL A 277 -9.89 14.92 -1.21
CA VAL A 277 -10.57 15.06 0.08
C VAL A 277 -11.93 14.39 -0.05
N SER A 278 -12.12 13.29 0.68
CA SER A 278 -13.33 12.47 0.57
C SER A 278 -13.90 12.17 1.96
N GLY A 279 -15.20 12.40 2.11
CA GLY A 279 -15.95 12.05 3.31
C GLY A 279 -17.20 11.26 2.96
N VAL A 280 -17.95 10.82 3.97
CA VAL A 280 -19.26 10.21 3.76
C VAL A 280 -20.34 11.29 3.76
N SER A 281 -20.56 11.93 4.90
CA SER A 281 -21.59 12.95 5.05
C SER A 281 -21.12 14.34 4.63
N SER A 282 -19.85 14.65 4.87
CA SER A 282 -19.23 15.93 4.51
C SER A 282 -17.78 15.77 4.09
N ALA A 283 -17.31 16.67 3.27
CA ALA A 283 -15.89 16.89 2.99
C ALA A 283 -15.66 18.40 2.88
N GLU A 284 -14.78 18.93 3.71
CA GLU A 284 -14.46 20.35 3.73
C GLU A 284 -12.98 20.58 3.50
N VAL A 285 -12.67 21.59 2.69
CA VAL A 285 -11.34 22.18 2.58
C VAL A 285 -11.42 23.61 3.10
N GLU A 286 -10.84 23.83 4.28
CA GLU A 286 -10.70 25.15 4.88
C GLU A 286 -9.24 25.60 4.77
N ASP A 287 -8.99 26.56 3.90
CA ASP A 287 -7.67 27.14 3.70
C ASP A 287 -7.64 28.58 4.21
N THR A 288 -6.92 28.80 5.29
CA THR A 288 -6.85 30.10 5.97
C THR A 288 -5.49 30.78 5.83
N ALA A 289 -4.58 30.23 5.05
CA ALA A 289 -3.21 30.71 4.84
C ALA A 289 -2.84 30.73 3.36
N ASP A 290 -1.64 31.21 3.05
CA ASP A 290 -1.10 31.17 1.69
C ASP A 290 -0.79 29.71 1.32
N SER A 291 -1.64 29.09 0.53
CA SER A 291 -1.46 27.74 0.05
C SER A 291 -1.50 27.66 -1.46
N ASN A 292 -0.74 26.70 -2.00
CA ASN A 292 -0.70 26.46 -3.43
C ASN A 292 -0.81 24.96 -3.72
N ILE A 293 -1.78 24.60 -4.52
CA ILE A 293 -1.89 23.25 -5.08
C ILE A 293 -1.63 23.34 -6.58
N PHE A 294 -0.55 22.73 -7.05
CA PHE A 294 -0.22 22.58 -8.47
C PHE A 294 -0.59 21.18 -8.92
N GLY A 295 -1.64 21.06 -9.74
CA GLY A 295 -2.17 19.79 -10.19
C GLY A 295 -3.68 19.78 -10.21
N ALA A 296 -4.34 19.08 -9.26
CA ALA A 296 -5.79 19.11 -9.10
C ALA A 296 -6.22 18.84 -7.66
N LEU A 297 -7.36 19.42 -7.29
CA LEU A 297 -8.04 19.20 -6.01
C LEU A 297 -9.43 18.60 -6.26
N LEU A 298 -9.68 17.42 -5.73
CA LEU A 298 -10.96 16.72 -5.86
C LEU A 298 -11.63 16.60 -4.49
N LEU A 299 -12.89 17.02 -4.40
CA LEU A 299 -13.71 16.91 -3.20
C LEU A 299 -14.93 16.06 -3.46
N GLY A 300 -15.26 15.15 -2.53
CA GLY A 300 -16.44 14.30 -2.64
C GLY A 300 -17.00 13.83 -1.31
N ALA A 301 -18.29 14.10 -1.10
CA ALA A 301 -19.14 13.64 -0.02
C ALA A 301 -20.61 13.91 -0.39
N GLU A 302 -21.58 13.58 0.47
CA GLU A 302 -22.97 14.03 0.28
C GLU A 302 -23.07 15.54 0.19
N VAL A 303 -22.25 16.24 0.98
CA VAL A 303 -22.10 17.72 0.94
C VAL A 303 -20.61 18.05 0.93
N SER A 304 -20.17 18.90 0.02
CA SER A 304 -18.80 19.36 0.00
C SER A 304 -18.68 20.87 0.07
N THR A 305 -17.73 21.35 0.86
CA THR A 305 -17.43 22.76 1.01
C THR A 305 -15.96 23.05 0.73
N GLY A 306 -15.71 24.01 -0.16
CA GLY A 306 -14.39 24.61 -0.37
C GLY A 306 -14.40 26.06 0.13
N ASP A 307 -13.67 26.38 1.18
CA ASP A 307 -13.47 27.74 1.68
C ASP A 307 -12.00 28.14 1.48
N ILE A 308 -11.73 28.76 0.35
CA ILE A 308 -10.38 29.13 -0.10
C ILE A 308 -10.13 30.60 0.25
N LYS A 309 -9.16 30.85 1.14
CA LYS A 309 -8.86 32.19 1.69
C LYS A 309 -7.47 32.68 1.29
N SER A 310 -7.24 33.97 1.45
CA SER A 310 -5.95 34.64 1.55
C SER A 310 -4.83 34.17 0.61
N HIS A 311 -4.83 34.62 -0.64
CA HIS A 311 -3.74 34.35 -1.61
C HIS A 311 -3.52 32.87 -1.92
N SER A 312 -4.43 32.02 -1.50
CA SER A 312 -4.37 30.58 -1.81
C SER A 312 -4.80 30.32 -3.25
N ALA A 313 -4.13 29.40 -3.90
CA ALA A 313 -4.40 29.05 -5.28
C ALA A 313 -4.44 27.52 -5.49
N VAL A 314 -5.42 27.09 -6.30
CA VAL A 314 -5.39 25.77 -6.93
C VAL A 314 -5.18 25.99 -8.43
N ALA A 315 -4.03 25.57 -8.94
CA ALA A 315 -3.64 25.71 -10.32
C ALA A 315 -3.57 24.33 -11.00
N TYR A 316 -4.31 24.16 -12.07
CA TYR A 316 -4.18 22.96 -12.90
C TYR A 316 -2.75 22.89 -13.44
N SER A 317 -2.11 21.71 -13.31
CA SER A 317 -0.74 21.47 -13.75
C SER A 317 -0.59 20.09 -14.37
N THR A 318 -0.42 20.07 -15.69
CA THR A 318 -0.09 18.81 -16.38
C THR A 318 1.29 18.30 -15.99
N GLU A 319 2.24 19.17 -15.69
CA GLU A 319 3.57 18.80 -15.25
C GLU A 319 3.53 18.03 -13.92
N ALA A 320 2.82 18.57 -12.91
CA ALA A 320 2.67 17.95 -11.61
C ALA A 320 1.90 16.62 -11.68
N LEU A 321 0.83 16.55 -12.49
CA LEU A 321 0.07 15.33 -12.68
C LEU A 321 0.86 14.26 -13.45
N ASN A 322 1.63 14.65 -14.47
CA ASN A 322 2.50 13.73 -15.21
C ASN A 322 3.64 13.20 -14.33
N MET A 323 4.20 14.02 -13.44
CA MET A 323 5.16 13.56 -12.44
C MET A 323 4.58 12.40 -11.61
N VAL A 324 3.34 12.54 -11.12
CA VAL A 324 2.62 11.49 -10.38
C VAL A 324 2.36 10.28 -11.27
N MET A 325 1.82 10.47 -12.47
CA MET A 325 1.52 9.39 -13.41
C MET A 325 2.75 8.58 -13.79
N ASN A 326 3.84 9.26 -14.13
CA ASN A 326 5.07 8.60 -14.58
C ASN A 326 5.78 7.85 -13.47
N SER A 327 5.70 8.34 -12.23
CA SER A 327 6.43 7.75 -11.11
C SER A 327 5.61 6.75 -10.30
N LEU A 328 4.31 6.98 -10.12
CA LEU A 328 3.46 6.15 -9.26
C LEU A 328 2.49 5.24 -10.06
N VAL A 329 2.04 5.68 -11.24
CA VAL A 329 1.00 5.01 -12.02
C VAL A 329 1.57 4.26 -13.23
N SER A 330 2.57 4.84 -13.92
CA SER A 330 3.18 4.26 -15.10
C SER A 330 4.27 3.26 -14.75
N THR A 331 3.94 2.01 -14.58
CA THR A 331 4.95 0.98 -14.40
C THR A 331 4.75 -0.25 -15.28
N GLY A 332 4.63 0.00 -16.55
CA GLY A 332 4.89 -1.01 -17.56
C GLY A 332 6.35 -1.19 -17.92
N GLY A 333 7.34 -0.75 -17.14
CA GLY A 333 8.72 -0.98 -17.54
C GLY A 333 9.85 -0.13 -16.95
N GLY A 334 9.69 0.54 -15.84
CA GLY A 334 10.75 1.33 -15.22
C GLY A 334 10.94 1.01 -13.74
N VAL A 335 12.19 1.05 -13.26
CA VAL A 335 12.61 0.86 -11.87
C VAL A 335 12.04 2.01 -11.00
N GLY A 336 10.75 1.97 -10.71
CA GLY A 336 10.05 2.93 -9.86
C GLY A 336 9.26 2.18 -8.79
N SER A 337 9.24 2.72 -7.61
CA SER A 337 8.54 2.20 -6.44
C SER A 337 7.14 1.65 -6.77
N LYS A 338 7.07 0.35 -6.95
CA LYS A 338 5.79 -0.36 -7.15
C LYS A 338 5.20 -0.61 -5.78
N GLY A 339 3.92 -0.30 -5.51
CA GLY A 339 3.22 -0.60 -4.26
C GLY A 339 3.33 -2.07 -3.81
N PRO A 340 3.01 -2.43 -2.60
CA PRO A 340 3.17 -3.81 -2.12
C PRO A 340 2.36 -4.78 -2.97
N ARG A 341 2.97 -5.91 -3.33
CA ARG A 341 2.26 -7.00 -3.99
C ARG A 341 1.33 -7.66 -2.99
N ARG A 342 0.12 -7.99 -3.41
CA ARG A 342 -0.83 -8.73 -2.60
C ARG A 342 -0.86 -10.19 -3.04
N ILE A 343 -0.71 -11.11 -2.09
CA ILE A 343 -0.90 -12.53 -2.35
C ILE A 343 -2.40 -12.80 -2.43
N VAL A 344 -2.81 -13.44 -3.53
CA VAL A 344 -4.21 -13.82 -3.76
C VAL A 344 -4.45 -15.27 -3.37
N SER A 345 -3.47 -16.13 -3.60
CA SER A 345 -3.57 -17.53 -3.24
C SER A 345 -2.19 -18.12 -2.96
N ILE A 346 -2.13 -19.05 -2.00
CA ILE A 346 -0.95 -19.87 -1.73
C ILE A 346 -1.41 -21.32 -1.76
N GLN A 347 -0.69 -22.17 -2.52
CA GLN A 347 -0.86 -23.61 -2.53
C GLN A 347 0.46 -24.23 -2.11
N TRP A 348 0.39 -25.13 -1.13
CA TRP A 348 1.53 -25.85 -0.59
C TRP A 348 1.52 -27.29 -1.06
N TRP A 349 2.69 -27.79 -1.41
CA TRP A 349 2.92 -29.19 -1.75
C TRP A 349 4.14 -29.69 -0.94
N GLU A 350 3.95 -30.78 -0.20
CA GLU A 350 4.98 -31.46 0.59
C GLU A 350 5.37 -32.75 -0.10
#